data_8420bd32c8963b2b488ffe016ba5ad83
#
_entry.id   8420bd32c8963b2b488ffe016ba5ad83
#
_cell.length_a   1.000
_cell.length_b   1.000
_cell.length_c   1.000
_cell.angle_alpha   90.00
_cell.angle_beta   90.00
_cell.angle_gamma   90.00
#
_symmetry.space_group_name_H-M   'P 1'
#
loop_
_entity.id
_entity.type
_entity.pdbx_description
1 polymer ?
#
loop_
_entity_poly.entity_id
_entity_poly.type
_entity_poly.pdbx_seq_one_letter_code
_entity_poly.pdbx_strand_id
1 'polypeptide(L)'
;LLNELITMKNPKSQAAEAFRTLRTNIQFSTLDQEIKTIVVTSSQPDEGKSTIISNLAITFAENNKKVLLIDCDLRKPIVHKNFALSNSDGLTSLVARESKLEECIKTTTISNLYILTSGPIPPNPAELLGSKKMKSLLKEFSEVFDIILLDTPPVLAVTDAQILSTLCDGVVLVTSFGQAEKNAVVRAKELIDKVGGRILGVVMNKVPNKSKSYYYYRYNYR
;
A
#
# COMPACT_ATOMS: atom_id res chain seq x y z
N LEU A 1 14.23 0.27 11.85
CA LEU A 1 13.55 0.06 10.58
C LEU A 1 12.64 1.26 10.23
N LEU A 2 11.87 1.81 11.17
CA LEU A 2 11.11 3.05 10.94
C LEU A 2 12.02 4.18 10.41
N ASN A 3 13.22 4.29 10.96
CA ASN A 3 14.25 5.25 10.53
C ASN A 3 14.87 4.93 9.16
N GLU A 4 14.50 3.84 8.50
CA GLU A 4 14.94 3.50 7.14
C GLU A 4 13.96 3.95 6.06
N LEU A 5 12.69 4.24 6.42
CA LEU A 5 11.73 4.81 5.49
C LEU A 5 12.17 6.22 5.08
N ILE A 6 12.33 6.44 3.78
CA ILE A 6 12.98 7.65 3.24
C ILE A 6 12.24 8.94 3.62
N THR A 7 10.93 8.89 3.73
CA THR A 7 10.09 10.01 4.16
C THR A 7 10.41 10.47 5.59
N MET A 8 10.83 9.54 6.45
CA MET A 8 11.27 9.81 7.82
C MET A 8 12.76 10.11 7.89
N LYS A 9 13.59 9.30 7.22
CA LYS A 9 15.05 9.39 7.25
C LYS A 9 15.59 10.68 6.63
N ASN A 10 15.01 11.06 5.50
CA ASN A 10 15.38 12.28 4.77
C ASN A 10 14.17 12.94 4.11
N PRO A 11 13.34 13.66 4.91
CA PRO A 11 12.07 14.24 4.44
C PRO A 11 12.22 15.26 3.30
N LYS A 12 13.43 15.84 3.14
CA LYS A 12 13.73 16.83 2.10
C LYS A 12 14.38 16.20 0.85
N SER A 13 14.51 14.87 0.81
CA SER A 13 15.10 14.19 -0.35
C SER A 13 14.17 14.22 -1.56
N GLN A 14 14.76 14.10 -2.75
CA GLN A 14 14.01 13.94 -4.01
C GLN A 14 13.08 12.72 -3.97
N ALA A 15 13.49 11.64 -3.31
CA ALA A 15 12.67 10.45 -3.14
C ALA A 15 11.45 10.72 -2.25
N ALA A 16 11.61 11.46 -1.14
CA ALA A 16 10.47 11.86 -0.30
C ALA A 16 9.50 12.76 -1.08
N GLU A 17 10.00 13.66 -1.91
CA GLU A 17 9.17 14.50 -2.77
C GLU A 17 8.43 13.69 -3.84
N ALA A 18 9.04 12.63 -4.37
CA ALA A 18 8.36 11.71 -5.28
C ALA A 18 7.15 11.00 -4.61
N PHE A 19 7.23 10.67 -3.32
CA PHE A 19 6.09 10.14 -2.57
C PHE A 19 4.98 11.17 -2.37
N ARG A 20 5.31 12.45 -2.13
CA ARG A 20 4.30 13.53 -2.06
C ARG A 20 3.61 13.73 -3.40
N THR A 21 4.37 13.67 -4.49
CA THR A 21 3.82 13.71 -5.86
C THR A 21 2.92 12.50 -6.11
N LEU A 22 3.33 11.28 -5.73
CA LEU A 22 2.51 10.07 -5.86
C LEU A 22 1.19 10.21 -5.10
N ARG A 23 1.22 10.67 -3.85
CA ARG A 23 0.02 10.96 -3.06
C ARG A 23 -0.91 11.92 -3.82
N THR A 24 -0.37 13.04 -4.30
CA THR A 24 -1.14 14.05 -5.05
C THR A 24 -1.77 13.45 -6.30
N ASN A 25 -1.02 12.66 -7.07
CA ASN A 25 -1.52 12.00 -8.27
C ASN A 25 -2.66 11.03 -7.94
N ILE A 26 -2.56 10.29 -6.84
CA ILE A 26 -3.63 9.39 -6.38
C ILE A 26 -4.88 10.20 -6.00
N GLN A 27 -4.72 11.28 -5.22
CA GLN A 27 -5.85 12.13 -4.80
C GLN A 27 -6.61 12.75 -5.98
N PHE A 28 -5.92 13.06 -7.06
CA PHE A 28 -6.50 13.66 -8.26
C PHE A 28 -6.71 12.66 -9.42
N SER A 29 -6.52 11.36 -9.17
CA SER A 29 -6.75 10.33 -10.21
C SER A 29 -8.22 10.15 -10.59
N THR A 30 -9.14 10.73 -9.81
CA THR A 30 -10.58 10.75 -10.08
C THR A 30 -11.14 12.14 -9.78
N LEU A 31 -11.93 12.65 -10.70
CA LEU A 31 -12.60 13.97 -10.55
C LEU A 31 -13.87 13.86 -9.69
N ASP A 32 -14.59 12.74 -9.78
CA ASP A 32 -15.97 12.61 -9.29
C ASP A 32 -16.15 11.59 -8.15
N GLN A 33 -15.10 10.86 -7.76
CA GLN A 33 -15.19 9.83 -6.72
C GLN A 33 -14.06 9.98 -5.71
N GLU A 34 -14.42 10.04 -4.44
CA GLU A 34 -13.46 9.97 -3.35
C GLU A 34 -12.85 8.56 -3.29
N ILE A 35 -11.53 8.46 -3.36
CA ILE A 35 -10.79 7.22 -3.16
C ILE A 35 -10.39 7.11 -1.71
N LYS A 36 -10.90 6.10 -1.02
CA LYS A 36 -10.58 5.81 0.38
C LYS A 36 -9.74 4.55 0.53
N THR A 37 -10.02 3.51 -0.24
CA THR A 37 -9.41 2.19 -0.10
C THR A 37 -8.52 1.87 -1.30
N ILE A 38 -7.22 1.64 -1.05
CA ILE A 38 -6.20 1.47 -2.09
C ILE A 38 -5.40 0.19 -1.84
N VAL A 39 -5.46 -0.73 -2.78
CA VAL A 39 -4.58 -1.90 -2.81
C VAL A 39 -3.24 -1.52 -3.45
N VAL A 40 -2.14 -1.91 -2.81
CA VAL A 40 -0.81 -1.81 -3.41
C VAL A 40 -0.28 -3.23 -3.61
N THR A 41 -0.01 -3.56 -4.87
CA THR A 41 0.55 -4.84 -5.28
C THR A 41 1.70 -4.65 -6.26
N SER A 42 2.34 -5.74 -6.65
CA SER A 42 3.40 -5.74 -7.66
C SER A 42 3.21 -6.89 -8.64
N SER A 43 3.91 -6.87 -9.78
CA SER A 43 3.91 -8.00 -10.70
C SER A 43 4.66 -9.20 -10.10
N GLN A 44 5.82 -8.96 -9.49
CA GLN A 44 6.73 -9.99 -8.97
C GLN A 44 7.17 -9.67 -7.53
N PRO A 45 7.76 -10.64 -6.81
CA PRO A 45 8.39 -10.39 -5.52
C PRO A 45 9.51 -9.34 -5.63
N ASP A 46 9.83 -8.71 -4.50
CA ASP A 46 10.97 -7.80 -4.31
C ASP A 46 10.95 -6.52 -5.18
N GLU A 47 9.82 -6.14 -5.75
CA GLU A 47 9.65 -4.86 -6.46
C GLU A 47 9.51 -3.66 -5.51
N GLY A 48 9.42 -3.90 -4.19
CA GLY A 48 9.41 -2.88 -3.14
C GLY A 48 8.04 -2.33 -2.78
N LYS A 49 6.95 -3.07 -3.06
CA LYS A 49 5.57 -2.69 -2.75
C LYS A 49 5.38 -2.23 -1.30
N SER A 50 5.86 -3.01 -0.33
CA SER A 50 5.71 -2.70 1.10
C SER A 50 6.52 -1.48 1.56
N THR A 51 7.64 -1.19 0.90
CA THR A 51 8.39 0.06 1.10
C THR A 51 7.63 1.25 0.51
N ILE A 52 7.08 1.09 -0.70
CA ILE A 52 6.28 2.13 -1.36
C ILE A 52 5.06 2.48 -0.52
N ILE A 53 4.27 1.49 -0.11
CA ILE A 53 3.03 1.72 0.64
C ILE A 53 3.31 2.34 2.03
N SER A 54 4.38 1.91 2.72
CA SER A 54 4.76 2.46 4.02
C SER A 54 5.12 3.95 3.93
N ASN A 55 5.93 4.35 2.94
CA ASN A 55 6.25 5.75 2.71
C ASN A 55 5.03 6.56 2.24
N LEU A 56 4.18 5.98 1.40
CA LEU A 56 2.94 6.62 0.94
C LEU A 56 1.99 6.88 2.13
N ALA A 57 1.83 5.92 3.04
CA ALA A 57 1.02 6.07 4.25
C ALA A 57 1.49 7.26 5.10
N ILE A 58 2.80 7.41 5.27
CA ILE A 58 3.39 8.55 5.98
C ILE A 58 3.01 9.87 5.31
N THR A 59 3.14 9.96 3.98
CA THR A 59 2.85 11.22 3.27
C THR A 59 1.36 11.61 3.32
N PHE A 60 0.44 10.64 3.37
CA PHE A 60 -0.98 10.92 3.58
C PHE A 60 -1.23 11.43 5.01
N ALA A 61 -0.61 10.80 6.02
CA ALA A 61 -0.75 11.21 7.41
C ALA A 61 -0.15 12.62 7.68
N GLU A 62 1.01 12.94 7.08
CA GLU A 62 1.60 14.28 7.10
C GLU A 62 0.69 15.35 6.47
N ASN A 63 -0.22 14.95 5.59
CA ASN A 63 -1.22 15.82 4.97
C ASN A 63 -2.55 15.85 5.76
N ASN A 64 -2.50 15.59 7.06
CA ASN A 64 -3.65 15.61 7.99
C ASN A 64 -4.78 14.62 7.63
N LYS A 65 -4.52 13.58 6.86
CA LYS A 65 -5.46 12.49 6.64
C LYS A 65 -5.30 11.43 7.72
N LYS A 66 -6.42 10.94 8.25
CA LYS A 66 -6.42 9.79 9.16
C LYS A 66 -6.25 8.51 8.37
N VAL A 67 -5.08 7.89 8.47
CA VAL A 67 -4.62 6.79 7.60
C VAL A 67 -4.59 5.48 8.37
N LEU A 68 -5.15 4.43 7.77
CA LEU A 68 -4.95 3.04 8.20
C LEU A 68 -4.13 2.29 7.15
N LEU A 69 -2.96 1.79 7.53
CA LEU A 69 -2.18 0.86 6.71
C LEU A 69 -2.41 -0.56 7.23
N ILE A 70 -2.88 -1.44 6.36
CA ILE A 70 -3.18 -2.85 6.66
C ILE A 70 -2.18 -3.76 5.95
N ASP A 71 -1.52 -4.64 6.70
CA ASP A 71 -0.68 -5.70 6.13
C ASP A 71 -1.56 -6.88 5.71
N CYS A 72 -1.90 -6.94 4.43
CA CYS A 72 -2.66 -8.01 3.79
C CYS A 72 -1.75 -9.04 3.08
N ASP A 73 -0.41 -8.90 3.14
CA ASP A 73 0.50 -9.97 2.74
C ASP A 73 0.61 -11.00 3.88
N LEU A 74 -0.46 -11.75 4.07
CA LEU A 74 -0.58 -12.75 5.13
C LEU A 74 0.40 -13.94 4.96
N ARG A 75 1.16 -13.97 3.85
CA ARG A 75 2.13 -15.03 3.54
C ARG A 75 3.55 -14.63 3.93
N LYS A 76 3.93 -13.38 3.68
CA LYS A 76 5.24 -12.82 4.00
C LYS A 76 5.10 -11.41 4.58
N PRO A 77 4.47 -11.26 5.76
CA PRO A 77 4.18 -9.95 6.33
C PRO A 77 5.47 -9.21 6.70
N ILE A 78 5.49 -7.91 6.43
CA ILE A 78 6.67 -7.08 6.67
C ILE A 78 6.35 -5.70 7.25
N VAL A 79 5.10 -5.23 7.16
CA VAL A 79 4.73 -3.90 7.64
C VAL A 79 5.05 -3.73 9.12
N HIS A 80 4.80 -4.75 9.95
CA HIS A 80 5.16 -4.73 11.37
C HIS A 80 6.64 -4.46 11.61
N LYS A 81 7.54 -4.97 10.73
CA LYS A 81 8.98 -4.70 10.81
C LYS A 81 9.31 -3.26 10.41
N ASN A 82 8.67 -2.74 9.36
CA ASN A 82 8.88 -1.37 8.89
C ASN A 82 8.56 -0.34 9.99
N PHE A 83 7.58 -0.62 10.83
CA PHE A 83 7.14 0.28 11.90
C PHE A 83 7.56 -0.15 13.29
N ALA A 84 8.39 -1.20 13.42
CA ALA A 84 8.86 -1.76 14.70
C ALA A 84 7.71 -2.12 15.66
N LEU A 85 6.65 -2.74 15.14
CA LEU A 85 5.45 -3.14 15.87
C LEU A 85 5.42 -4.66 16.11
N SER A 86 4.70 -5.09 17.15
CA SER A 86 4.39 -6.51 17.35
C SER A 86 3.45 -7.03 16.26
N ASN A 87 3.58 -8.30 15.89
CA ASN A 87 2.69 -9.01 14.96
C ASN A 87 1.97 -10.21 15.64
N SER A 88 1.88 -10.21 16.98
CA SER A 88 1.14 -11.26 17.72
C SER A 88 -0.34 -11.26 17.39
N ASP A 89 -0.91 -10.06 17.21
CA ASP A 89 -2.30 -9.82 16.89
C ASP A 89 -2.39 -8.84 15.72
N GLY A 90 -3.37 -9.06 14.85
CA GLY A 90 -3.56 -8.25 13.66
C GLY A 90 -4.81 -8.64 12.86
N LEU A 91 -4.76 -8.43 11.55
CA LEU A 91 -5.88 -8.69 10.64
C LEU A 91 -6.41 -10.13 10.77
N THR A 92 -5.52 -11.12 10.83
CA THR A 92 -5.91 -12.53 10.94
C THR A 92 -6.72 -12.79 12.21
N SER A 93 -6.23 -12.35 13.38
CA SER A 93 -6.91 -12.48 14.67
C SER A 93 -8.28 -11.79 14.67
N LEU A 94 -8.32 -10.59 14.06
CA LEU A 94 -9.54 -9.79 13.95
C LEU A 94 -10.62 -10.44 13.06
N VAL A 95 -10.20 -11.01 11.91
CA VAL A 95 -11.14 -11.70 11.01
C VAL A 95 -11.61 -13.02 11.60
N ALA A 96 -10.75 -13.75 12.31
CA ALA A 96 -11.09 -14.95 13.03
C ALA A 96 -11.97 -14.70 14.29
N ARG A 97 -12.16 -13.43 14.69
CA ARG A 97 -12.88 -13.00 15.90
C ARG A 97 -12.21 -13.44 17.22
N GLU A 98 -10.91 -13.57 17.20
CA GLU A 98 -10.11 -13.94 18.36
C GLU A 98 -9.67 -12.71 19.18
N SER A 99 -9.68 -11.51 18.57
CA SER A 99 -9.24 -10.26 19.18
C SER A 99 -10.20 -9.10 18.92
N LYS A 100 -10.15 -8.08 19.78
CA LYS A 100 -10.90 -6.84 19.60
C LYS A 100 -10.18 -5.88 18.69
N LEU A 101 -10.93 -4.96 18.07
CA LEU A 101 -10.42 -3.97 17.13
C LEU A 101 -9.31 -3.10 17.75
N GLU A 102 -9.54 -2.64 18.99
CA GLU A 102 -8.63 -1.76 19.74
C GLU A 102 -7.29 -2.43 20.08
N GLU A 103 -7.26 -3.77 20.13
CA GLU A 103 -6.06 -4.55 20.39
C GLU A 103 -5.22 -4.75 19.12
N CYS A 104 -5.87 -4.78 17.97
CA CYS A 104 -5.25 -5.06 16.67
C CYS A 104 -4.74 -3.81 15.96
N ILE A 105 -5.46 -2.68 16.04
CA ILE A 105 -5.04 -1.41 15.43
C ILE A 105 -4.05 -0.70 16.35
N LYS A 106 -2.85 -0.49 15.82
CA LYS A 106 -1.72 0.07 16.56
C LYS A 106 -1.47 1.51 16.15
N THR A 107 -1.27 2.37 17.15
CA THR A 107 -0.79 3.74 16.91
C THR A 107 0.69 3.73 16.60
N THR A 108 1.16 4.75 15.90
CA THR A 108 2.58 4.97 15.59
C THR A 108 3.06 6.29 16.21
N THR A 109 4.36 6.56 16.12
CA THR A 109 4.93 7.87 16.48
C THR A 109 4.58 8.97 15.46
N ILE A 110 3.97 8.59 14.34
CA ILE A 110 3.54 9.52 13.28
C ILE A 110 2.07 9.84 13.52
N SER A 111 1.76 11.11 13.73
CA SER A 111 0.38 11.56 13.93
C SER A 111 -0.51 11.13 12.78
N ASN A 112 -1.75 10.73 13.09
CA ASN A 112 -2.76 10.28 12.13
C ASN A 112 -2.43 8.99 11.35
N LEU A 113 -1.33 8.27 11.67
CA LEU A 113 -1.00 6.99 11.06
C LEU A 113 -1.25 5.83 12.02
N TYR A 114 -2.12 4.93 11.61
CA TYR A 114 -2.51 3.72 12.31
C TYR A 114 -2.13 2.50 11.48
N ILE A 115 -1.72 1.42 12.16
CA ILE A 115 -1.28 0.19 11.50
C ILE A 115 -2.11 -0.99 12.00
N LEU A 116 -2.65 -1.75 11.07
CA LEU A 116 -3.17 -3.09 11.32
C LEU A 116 -2.19 -4.09 10.72
N THR A 117 -1.40 -4.71 11.58
CA THR A 117 -0.44 -5.75 11.16
C THR A 117 -1.19 -7.00 10.70
N SER A 118 -0.50 -7.94 10.02
CA SER A 118 -1.13 -9.17 9.53
C SER A 118 -1.68 -10.06 10.66
N GLY A 119 -1.00 -10.09 11.80
CA GLY A 119 -1.20 -11.12 12.82
C GLY A 119 -0.53 -12.45 12.43
N PRO A 120 -0.90 -13.57 13.08
CA PRO A 120 -0.39 -14.90 12.77
C PRO A 120 -0.73 -15.32 11.34
N ILE A 121 0.16 -16.09 10.70
CA ILE A 121 -0.06 -16.58 9.32
C ILE A 121 -1.21 -17.59 9.33
N PRO A 122 -2.32 -17.33 8.61
CA PRO A 122 -3.45 -18.24 8.57
C PRO A 122 -3.20 -19.39 7.57
N PRO A 123 -3.89 -20.53 7.71
CA PRO A 123 -3.79 -21.63 6.74
C PRO A 123 -4.32 -21.25 5.35
N ASN A 124 -5.36 -20.41 5.28
CA ASN A 124 -6.07 -20.06 4.05
C ASN A 124 -6.14 -18.53 3.83
N PRO A 125 -5.01 -17.86 3.47
CA PRO A 125 -4.98 -16.40 3.32
C PRO A 125 -6.04 -15.83 2.37
N ALA A 126 -6.18 -16.40 1.19
CA ALA A 126 -7.12 -15.92 0.17
C ALA A 126 -8.60 -15.98 0.61
N GLU A 127 -8.99 -17.09 1.27
CA GLU A 127 -10.34 -17.24 1.80
C GLU A 127 -10.64 -16.23 2.91
N LEU A 128 -9.66 -15.97 3.78
CA LEU A 128 -9.78 -14.98 4.85
C LEU A 128 -9.99 -13.58 4.26
N LEU A 129 -9.17 -13.20 3.27
CA LEU A 129 -9.26 -11.89 2.59
C LEU A 129 -10.56 -11.75 1.78
N GLY A 130 -11.11 -12.83 1.22
CA GLY A 130 -12.39 -12.85 0.50
C GLY A 130 -13.63 -12.98 1.38
N SER A 131 -13.48 -13.09 2.70
CA SER A 131 -14.56 -13.36 3.62
C SER A 131 -15.55 -12.19 3.75
N LYS A 132 -16.81 -12.51 4.13
CA LYS A 132 -17.82 -11.49 4.48
C LYS A 132 -17.35 -10.60 5.64
N LYS A 133 -16.59 -11.16 6.57
CA LYS A 133 -16.04 -10.39 7.71
C LYS A 133 -15.00 -9.36 7.24
N MET A 134 -14.10 -9.73 6.32
CA MET A 134 -13.14 -8.78 5.74
C MET A 134 -13.86 -7.62 5.04
N LYS A 135 -14.90 -7.92 4.25
CA LYS A 135 -15.72 -6.89 3.60
C LYS A 135 -16.41 -5.95 4.60
N SER A 136 -16.96 -6.51 5.70
CA SER A 136 -17.57 -5.71 6.78
C SER A 136 -16.53 -4.80 7.45
N LEU A 137 -15.35 -5.32 7.77
CA LEU A 137 -14.26 -4.56 8.38
C LEU A 137 -13.81 -3.40 7.50
N LEU A 138 -13.62 -3.62 6.19
CA LEU A 138 -13.24 -2.54 5.28
C LEU A 138 -14.29 -1.43 5.26
N LYS A 139 -15.58 -1.78 5.29
CA LYS A 139 -16.67 -0.80 5.40
C LYS A 139 -16.61 -0.02 6.71
N GLU A 140 -16.48 -0.70 7.84
CA GLU A 140 -16.35 -0.09 9.17
C GLU A 140 -15.14 0.86 9.24
N PHE A 141 -13.99 0.45 8.68
CA PHE A 141 -12.80 1.29 8.60
C PHE A 141 -13.01 2.54 7.72
N SER A 142 -13.75 2.41 6.62
CA SER A 142 -14.04 3.54 5.72
C SER A 142 -14.92 4.63 6.36
N GLU A 143 -15.59 4.32 7.46
CA GLU A 143 -16.34 5.30 8.26
C GLU A 143 -15.45 6.09 9.23
N VAL A 144 -14.28 5.54 9.59
CA VAL A 144 -13.38 6.08 10.62
C VAL A 144 -12.12 6.71 10.04
N PHE A 145 -11.61 6.17 8.93
CA PHE A 145 -10.37 6.59 8.29
C PHE A 145 -10.64 7.28 6.96
N ASP A 146 -9.84 8.31 6.67
CA ASP A 146 -9.90 9.02 5.40
C ASP A 146 -9.27 8.20 4.26
N ILE A 147 -8.19 7.47 4.59
CA ILE A 147 -7.43 6.63 3.63
C ILE A 147 -7.11 5.29 4.28
N ILE A 148 -7.35 4.22 3.55
CA ILE A 148 -7.00 2.85 3.91
C ILE A 148 -6.10 2.28 2.82
N LEU A 149 -4.89 1.90 3.20
CA LEU A 149 -3.88 1.34 2.31
C LEU A 149 -3.70 -0.14 2.63
N LEU A 150 -3.78 -1.02 1.63
CA LEU A 150 -3.65 -2.46 1.79
C LEU A 150 -2.39 -2.97 1.10
N ASP A 151 -1.39 -3.42 1.88
CA ASP A 151 -0.20 -4.08 1.34
C ASP A 151 -0.53 -5.54 1.01
N THR A 152 -0.29 -5.96 -0.23
CA THR A 152 -0.68 -7.30 -0.71
C THR A 152 0.50 -8.03 -1.34
N PRO A 153 0.48 -9.37 -1.43
CA PRO A 153 1.49 -10.11 -2.18
C PRO A 153 1.44 -9.79 -3.68
N PRO A 154 2.48 -10.17 -4.45
CA PRO A 154 2.50 -9.97 -5.89
C PRO A 154 1.33 -10.66 -6.60
N VAL A 155 0.65 -9.95 -7.50
CA VAL A 155 -0.58 -10.42 -8.15
C VAL A 155 -0.38 -11.62 -9.08
N LEU A 156 0.83 -11.81 -9.63
CA LEU A 156 1.14 -12.99 -10.45
C LEU A 156 1.41 -14.24 -9.61
N ALA A 157 1.71 -14.09 -8.32
CA ALA A 157 2.03 -15.22 -7.46
C ALA A 157 0.79 -15.87 -6.85
N VAL A 158 -0.19 -15.05 -6.44
CA VAL A 158 -1.39 -15.49 -5.70
C VAL A 158 -2.59 -14.58 -5.99
N THR A 159 -3.79 -15.03 -5.63
CA THR A 159 -5.05 -14.33 -5.93
C THR A 159 -5.40 -13.21 -4.94
N ASP A 160 -4.67 -13.07 -3.86
CA ASP A 160 -4.96 -12.20 -2.73
C ASP A 160 -5.22 -10.74 -3.16
N ALA A 161 -4.33 -10.18 -4.01
CA ALA A 161 -4.48 -8.84 -4.56
C ALA A 161 -5.69 -8.71 -5.49
N GLN A 162 -6.01 -9.75 -6.29
CA GLN A 162 -7.19 -9.75 -7.15
C GLN A 162 -8.47 -9.71 -6.30
N ILE A 163 -8.56 -10.51 -5.24
CA ILE A 163 -9.70 -10.54 -4.33
C ILE A 163 -9.92 -9.16 -3.70
N LEU A 164 -8.85 -8.57 -3.13
CA LEU A 164 -8.95 -7.27 -2.47
C LEU A 164 -9.25 -6.13 -3.45
N SER A 165 -8.79 -6.22 -4.70
CA SER A 165 -9.10 -5.21 -5.72
C SER A 165 -10.58 -5.10 -6.06
N THR A 166 -11.38 -6.17 -5.83
CA THR A 166 -12.84 -6.14 -5.99
C THR A 166 -13.58 -5.47 -4.84
N LEU A 167 -12.90 -5.25 -3.71
CA LEU A 167 -13.47 -4.68 -2.48
C LEU A 167 -13.02 -3.23 -2.24
N CYS A 168 -12.05 -2.74 -3.03
CA CYS A 168 -11.40 -1.46 -2.83
C CYS A 168 -11.63 -0.51 -4.02
N ASP A 169 -11.44 0.79 -3.79
CA ASP A 169 -11.69 1.83 -4.79
C ASP A 169 -10.65 1.86 -5.90
N GLY A 170 -9.42 1.37 -5.63
CA GLY A 170 -8.38 1.33 -6.63
C GLY A 170 -7.14 0.54 -6.27
N VAL A 171 -6.32 0.32 -7.28
CA VAL A 171 -5.08 -0.45 -7.22
C VAL A 171 -3.91 0.40 -7.71
N VAL A 172 -2.83 0.42 -6.95
CA VAL A 172 -1.52 0.92 -7.38
C VAL A 172 -0.62 -0.27 -7.68
N LEU A 173 -0.17 -0.39 -8.93
CA LEU A 173 0.74 -1.44 -9.35
C LEU A 173 2.19 -0.96 -9.24
N VAL A 174 2.99 -1.59 -8.39
CA VAL A 174 4.42 -1.30 -8.24
C VAL A 174 5.22 -2.17 -9.19
N THR A 175 6.21 -1.59 -9.83
CA THR A 175 7.17 -2.27 -10.70
C THR A 175 8.58 -1.78 -10.43
N SER A 176 9.60 -2.59 -10.68
CA SER A 176 11.01 -2.27 -10.44
C SER A 176 11.75 -1.96 -11.74
N PHE A 177 12.38 -0.78 -11.81
CA PHE A 177 13.20 -0.41 -12.96
C PHE A 177 14.33 -1.40 -13.18
N GLY A 178 14.49 -1.83 -14.44
CA GLY A 178 15.57 -2.73 -14.87
C GLY A 178 15.48 -4.18 -14.36
N GLN A 179 14.45 -4.52 -13.55
CA GLN A 179 14.23 -5.89 -13.06
C GLN A 179 12.90 -6.47 -13.53
N ALA A 180 11.86 -5.64 -13.61
CA ALA A 180 10.55 -6.09 -14.03
C ALA A 180 10.50 -6.38 -15.54
N GLU A 181 10.04 -7.55 -15.90
CA GLU A 181 9.75 -7.89 -17.29
C GLU A 181 8.47 -7.18 -17.75
N LYS A 182 8.52 -6.52 -18.90
CA LYS A 182 7.35 -5.83 -19.47
C LYS A 182 6.11 -6.73 -19.54
N ASN A 183 6.29 -7.98 -19.97
CA ASN A 183 5.19 -8.94 -20.08
C ASN A 183 4.60 -9.31 -18.71
N ALA A 184 5.39 -9.34 -17.65
CA ALA A 184 4.90 -9.58 -16.30
C ALA A 184 4.00 -8.44 -15.82
N VAL A 185 4.38 -7.19 -16.08
CA VAL A 185 3.57 -6.01 -15.74
C VAL A 185 2.25 -6.00 -16.52
N VAL A 186 2.28 -6.32 -17.83
CA VAL A 186 1.07 -6.42 -18.66
C VAL A 186 0.13 -7.50 -18.13
N ARG A 187 0.65 -8.70 -17.84
CA ARG A 187 -0.15 -9.80 -17.25
C ARG A 187 -0.71 -9.43 -15.87
N ALA A 188 0.06 -8.74 -15.04
CA ALA A 188 -0.42 -8.26 -13.74
C ALA A 188 -1.62 -7.32 -13.90
N LYS A 189 -1.54 -6.38 -14.87
CA LYS A 189 -2.65 -5.51 -15.24
C LYS A 189 -3.88 -6.31 -15.67
N GLU A 190 -3.71 -7.27 -16.61
CA GLU A 190 -4.80 -8.10 -17.11
C GLU A 190 -5.52 -8.89 -16.02
N LEU A 191 -4.78 -9.39 -15.00
CA LEU A 191 -5.39 -10.11 -13.89
C LEU A 191 -6.25 -9.21 -13.00
N ILE A 192 -5.85 -7.98 -12.79
CA ILE A 192 -6.65 -6.99 -12.04
C ILE A 192 -7.88 -6.58 -12.87
N ASP A 193 -7.70 -6.28 -14.15
CA ASP A 193 -8.80 -5.90 -15.05
C ASP A 193 -9.87 -7.01 -15.15
N LYS A 194 -9.46 -8.29 -15.22
CA LYS A 194 -10.37 -9.46 -15.31
C LYS A 194 -11.34 -9.56 -14.14
N VAL A 195 -10.97 -9.10 -12.96
CA VAL A 195 -11.84 -9.10 -11.78
C VAL A 195 -12.56 -7.77 -11.57
N GLY A 196 -12.44 -6.84 -12.51
CA GLY A 196 -13.05 -5.52 -12.43
C GLY A 196 -12.32 -4.55 -11.48
N GLY A 197 -11.08 -4.86 -11.10
CA GLY A 197 -10.25 -3.98 -10.27
C GLY A 197 -9.83 -2.74 -11.06
N ARG A 198 -9.90 -1.57 -10.44
CA ARG A 198 -9.54 -0.29 -11.06
C ARG A 198 -8.08 0.05 -10.80
N ILE A 199 -7.24 0.09 -11.82
CA ILE A 199 -5.85 0.52 -11.68
C ILE A 199 -5.80 2.06 -11.72
N LEU A 200 -5.33 2.68 -10.63
CA LEU A 200 -5.12 4.12 -10.48
C LEU A 200 -3.83 4.58 -11.18
N GLY A 201 -2.84 3.70 -11.23
CA GLY A 201 -1.56 3.99 -11.85
C GLY A 201 -0.49 2.93 -11.58
N VAL A 202 0.66 3.14 -12.21
CA VAL A 202 1.86 2.31 -12.04
C VAL A 202 2.97 3.13 -11.41
N VAL A 203 3.59 2.59 -10.37
CA VAL A 203 4.74 3.20 -9.69
C VAL A 203 6.00 2.46 -10.08
N MET A 204 6.92 3.15 -10.76
CA MET A 204 8.24 2.60 -11.07
C MET A 204 9.20 2.87 -9.91
N ASN A 205 9.60 1.82 -9.22
CA ASN A 205 10.53 1.85 -8.09
C ASN A 205 11.97 1.57 -8.54
N LYS A 206 12.95 1.80 -7.66
CA LYS A 206 14.37 1.52 -7.87
C LYS A 206 14.97 2.23 -9.10
N VAL A 207 14.40 3.35 -9.53
CA VAL A 207 14.95 4.14 -10.64
C VAL A 207 16.30 4.71 -10.22
N PRO A 208 17.41 4.44 -10.96
CA PRO A 208 18.70 5.00 -10.64
C PRO A 208 18.68 6.52 -10.68
N ASN A 209 19.26 7.15 -9.67
CA ASN A 209 19.37 8.60 -9.63
C ASN A 209 20.48 9.03 -10.62
N LYS A 210 20.20 8.92 -11.91
CA LYS A 210 21.09 9.38 -12.98
C LYS A 210 20.87 10.87 -13.18
N SER A 211 21.76 11.66 -12.57
CA SER A 211 22.09 13.05 -12.88
C SER A 211 21.18 14.15 -12.34
N LYS A 212 21.85 15.07 -11.68
CA LYS A 212 21.45 16.46 -11.44
C LYS A 212 21.06 17.24 -12.71
N SER A 213 21.23 16.66 -13.90
CA SER A 213 21.09 17.34 -15.20
C SER A 213 19.65 17.39 -15.75
N TYR A 214 18.80 16.42 -15.46
CA TYR A 214 17.47 16.36 -16.11
C TYR A 214 16.42 17.27 -15.47
N TYR A 215 16.56 17.58 -14.16
CA TYR A 215 15.61 18.46 -13.45
C TYR A 215 15.94 19.96 -13.58
N TYR A 216 17.18 20.33 -13.87
CA TYR A 216 17.57 21.74 -14.08
C TYR A 216 16.99 22.33 -15.36
N TYR A 217 16.68 21.54 -16.37
CA TYR A 217 16.11 22.01 -17.64
C TYR A 217 14.62 22.40 -17.56
N ARG A 218 13.90 22.00 -16.54
CA ARG A 218 12.46 22.25 -16.46
C ARG A 218 12.08 23.54 -15.70
N TYR A 219 13.01 24.13 -14.95
CA TYR A 219 12.77 25.35 -14.18
C TYR A 219 13.32 26.63 -14.82
N ASN A 220 14.10 26.55 -15.91
CA ASN A 220 14.74 27.69 -16.53
C ASN A 220 14.12 28.17 -17.86
N TYR A 221 12.86 27.79 -18.13
CA TYR A 221 12.07 28.42 -19.20
C TYR A 221 10.92 29.21 -18.58
N ARG A 222 11.28 30.42 -18.12
CA ARG A 222 10.43 31.61 -18.08
C ARG A 222 11.25 32.80 -18.46
#